data_ea1f141d268754020b22e5a613a22b84
#
_entry.id   ea1f141d268754020b22e5a613a22b84
#
_cell.length_a   1.000
_cell.length_b   1.000
_cell.length_c   1.000
_cell.angle_alpha   90.00
_cell.angle_beta   90.00
_cell.angle_gamma   90.00
#
_symmetry.space_group_name_H-M   'P 1'
#
loop_
_entity.id
_entity.type
_entity.pdbx_description
1 polymer ?
#
loop_
_entity_poly.entity_id
_entity_poly.type
_entity_poly.pdbx_seq_one_letter_code
_entity_poly.pdbx_strand_id
1 'polypeptide(L)'
;PDYAPFEFKTLVDGKDQVVGSDIKLAQAIANELGVKLEVTTMSFDNVLSSLQSGKADLAISGISVTDERKKTFDFSYPYYETQNAIIVRKDQESTYSSLDAFKGKKVAVQKGTIEEGLAKKQLKDSTVISLTAMGEAINEVKSGQVDAVDLEKPVAEGYVAQNSDLVLASVALKVDDGDAKAVAMAKGNDKLKEAVNKVIKKLKADGTYDEYIKDASKYTAAE
;
A
#
# COMPACT_ATOMS: atom_id res chain seq x y z
N PRO A 1 -4.08 -9.35 -0.67
CA PRO A 1 -4.72 -8.43 0.29
C PRO A 1 -4.19 -8.64 1.70
N ASP A 2 -3.04 -8.06 1.97
CA ASP A 2 -2.34 -8.03 3.25
C ASP A 2 -1.78 -6.63 3.57
N TYR A 3 -2.42 -5.60 3.00
CA TYR A 3 -1.97 -4.21 3.01
C TYR A 3 -2.99 -3.27 3.68
N ALA A 4 -3.36 -3.60 4.93
CA ALA A 4 -4.27 -2.76 5.72
C ALA A 4 -3.67 -1.35 5.95
N PRO A 5 -4.45 -0.30 5.90
CA PRO A 5 -5.92 -0.23 5.82
C PRO A 5 -6.48 -0.19 4.38
N PHE A 6 -5.66 -0.32 3.35
CA PHE A 6 -6.08 -0.19 1.95
C PHE A 6 -6.84 -1.43 1.46
N GLU A 7 -6.21 -2.61 1.49
CA GLU A 7 -6.83 -3.88 1.14
C GLU A 7 -6.26 -5.03 1.98
N PHE A 8 -7.13 -5.75 2.67
CA PHE A 8 -6.72 -6.85 3.54
C PHE A 8 -7.85 -7.85 3.76
N LYS A 9 -7.50 -9.04 4.24
CA LYS A 9 -8.46 -10.07 4.65
C LYS A 9 -8.76 -9.94 6.13
N THR A 10 -10.03 -10.04 6.47
CA THR A 10 -10.49 -10.11 7.85
C THR A 10 -11.81 -10.89 7.94
N LEU A 11 -12.17 -11.31 9.15
CA LEU A 11 -13.45 -11.93 9.41
C LEU A 11 -14.53 -10.85 9.59
N VAL A 12 -15.55 -10.89 8.73
CA VAL A 12 -16.74 -10.08 8.86
C VAL A 12 -17.91 -11.03 9.05
N ASP A 13 -18.61 -10.94 10.17
CA ASP A 13 -19.69 -11.84 10.53
C ASP A 13 -19.30 -13.34 10.42
N GLY A 14 -18.07 -13.65 10.84
CA GLY A 14 -17.52 -15.02 10.82
C GLY A 14 -17.13 -15.55 9.44
N LYS A 15 -17.05 -14.71 8.42
CA LYS A 15 -16.65 -15.09 7.06
C LYS A 15 -15.43 -14.29 6.63
N ASP A 16 -14.46 -14.95 6.00
CA ASP A 16 -13.32 -14.29 5.36
C ASP A 16 -13.79 -13.36 4.28
N GLN A 17 -13.44 -12.09 4.39
CA GLN A 17 -13.72 -11.07 3.38
C GLN A 17 -12.48 -10.22 3.10
N VAL A 18 -12.40 -9.74 1.87
CA VAL A 18 -11.44 -8.70 1.48
C VAL A 18 -12.11 -7.35 1.72
N VAL A 19 -11.50 -6.55 2.57
CA VAL A 19 -12.00 -5.25 3.01
C VAL A 19 -10.90 -4.19 2.91
N GLY A 20 -11.23 -2.95 3.21
CA GLY A 20 -10.29 -1.84 3.25
C GLY A 20 -10.80 -0.61 2.51
N SER A 21 -10.06 0.48 2.63
CA SER A 21 -10.42 1.74 1.97
C SER A 21 -10.45 1.64 0.45
N ASP A 22 -9.54 0.85 -0.15
CA ASP A 22 -9.51 0.62 -1.59
C ASP A 22 -10.71 -0.20 -2.08
N ILE A 23 -11.20 -1.14 -1.26
CA ILE A 23 -12.41 -1.90 -1.58
C ILE A 23 -13.65 -1.00 -1.53
N LYS A 24 -13.73 -0.10 -0.54
CA LYS A 24 -14.82 0.88 -0.46
C LYS A 24 -14.77 1.88 -1.62
N LEU A 25 -13.58 2.32 -2.01
CA LEU A 25 -13.39 3.15 -3.20
C LEU A 25 -13.87 2.42 -4.48
N ALA A 26 -13.48 1.16 -4.65
CA ALA A 26 -13.92 0.34 -5.77
C ALA A 26 -15.45 0.20 -5.82
N GLN A 27 -16.10 -0.01 -4.67
CA GLN A 27 -17.56 -0.08 -4.58
C GLN A 27 -18.22 1.25 -4.94
N ALA A 28 -17.69 2.38 -4.50
CA ALA A 28 -18.19 3.69 -4.86
C ALA A 28 -18.10 3.94 -6.38
N ILE A 29 -17.02 3.50 -7.02
CA ILE A 29 -16.83 3.58 -8.48
C ILE A 29 -17.86 2.69 -9.19
N ALA A 30 -18.04 1.45 -8.75
CA ALA A 30 -19.03 0.54 -9.33
C ALA A 30 -20.45 1.09 -9.22
N ASN A 31 -20.79 1.70 -8.09
CA ASN A 31 -22.09 2.35 -7.87
C ASN A 31 -22.31 3.53 -8.83
N GLU A 32 -21.31 4.37 -9.05
CA GLU A 32 -21.37 5.48 -10.02
C GLU A 32 -21.58 4.98 -11.44
N LEU A 33 -20.93 3.88 -11.81
CA LEU A 33 -21.08 3.26 -13.14
C LEU A 33 -22.36 2.43 -13.29
N GLY A 34 -23.09 2.17 -12.21
CA GLY A 34 -24.27 1.32 -12.22
C GLY A 34 -23.98 -0.15 -12.54
N VAL A 35 -22.81 -0.64 -12.15
CA VAL A 35 -22.36 -2.01 -12.39
C VAL A 35 -22.08 -2.75 -11.09
N LYS A 36 -21.99 -4.09 -11.17
CA LYS A 36 -21.61 -4.93 -10.06
C LYS A 36 -20.08 -4.89 -9.89
N LEU A 37 -19.61 -4.79 -8.65
CA LEU A 37 -18.19 -4.96 -8.32
C LEU A 37 -17.83 -6.44 -8.23
N GLU A 38 -16.77 -6.81 -8.93
CA GLU A 38 -16.09 -8.09 -8.76
C GLU A 38 -14.64 -7.84 -8.34
N VAL A 39 -14.24 -8.37 -7.19
CA VAL A 39 -12.90 -8.20 -6.65
C VAL A 39 -12.07 -9.46 -6.91
N THR A 40 -10.98 -9.31 -7.65
CA THR A 40 -9.99 -10.36 -7.88
C THR A 40 -8.73 -10.05 -7.07
N THR A 41 -8.23 -11.03 -6.33
CA THR A 41 -7.04 -10.89 -5.49
C THR A 41 -5.84 -11.60 -6.10
N MET A 42 -4.67 -10.98 -5.97
CA MET A 42 -3.39 -11.52 -6.44
C MET A 42 -2.23 -10.85 -5.70
N SER A 43 -1.00 -11.32 -5.90
CA SER A 43 0.18 -10.63 -5.39
C SER A 43 0.35 -9.27 -6.07
N PHE A 44 0.89 -8.28 -5.34
CA PHE A 44 1.00 -6.90 -5.82
C PHE A 44 1.76 -6.77 -7.15
N ASP A 45 2.84 -7.53 -7.34
CA ASP A 45 3.63 -7.52 -8.57
C ASP A 45 2.87 -8.00 -9.82
N ASN A 46 1.72 -8.65 -9.63
CA ASN A 46 0.83 -9.10 -10.72
C ASN A 46 -0.36 -8.17 -10.98
N VAL A 47 -0.64 -7.22 -10.09
CA VAL A 47 -1.83 -6.35 -10.19
C VAL A 47 -1.84 -5.55 -11.49
N LEU A 48 -0.76 -4.85 -11.82
CA LEU A 48 -0.69 -4.06 -13.06
C LEU A 48 -0.70 -4.92 -14.33
N SER A 49 -0.09 -6.10 -14.28
CA SER A 49 -0.09 -7.01 -15.44
C SER A 49 -1.50 -7.55 -15.74
N SER A 50 -2.38 -7.61 -14.75
CA SER A 50 -3.78 -7.99 -14.94
C SER A 50 -4.58 -6.97 -15.77
N LEU A 51 -4.25 -5.68 -15.64
CA LEU A 51 -4.81 -4.61 -16.50
C LEU A 51 -4.33 -4.75 -17.94
N GLN A 52 -3.03 -4.96 -18.12
CA GLN A 52 -2.42 -5.08 -19.44
C GLN A 52 -2.95 -6.28 -20.22
N SER A 53 -3.24 -7.37 -19.53
CA SER A 53 -3.83 -8.60 -20.12
C SER A 53 -5.35 -8.54 -20.28
N GLY A 54 -6.01 -7.47 -19.85
CA GLY A 54 -7.47 -7.32 -19.92
C GLY A 54 -8.25 -8.18 -18.92
N LYS A 55 -7.59 -8.75 -17.93
CA LYS A 55 -8.24 -9.57 -16.87
C LYS A 55 -8.93 -8.72 -15.81
N ALA A 56 -8.54 -7.46 -15.68
CA ALA A 56 -9.16 -6.49 -14.79
C ALA A 56 -9.42 -5.18 -15.53
N ASP A 57 -10.46 -4.46 -15.13
CA ASP A 57 -10.81 -3.14 -15.66
C ASP A 57 -10.09 -2.02 -14.90
N LEU A 58 -9.93 -2.19 -13.59
CA LEU A 58 -9.26 -1.26 -12.69
C LEU A 58 -8.28 -2.02 -11.79
N ALA A 59 -7.22 -1.33 -11.38
CA ALA A 59 -6.34 -1.75 -10.32
C ALA A 59 -6.35 -0.70 -9.20
N ILE A 60 -6.72 -1.12 -8.00
CA ILE A 60 -6.80 -0.30 -6.80
C ILE A 60 -6.13 -1.08 -5.68
N SER A 61 -4.91 -0.73 -5.35
CA SER A 61 -4.07 -1.47 -4.39
C SER A 61 -2.93 -0.59 -3.87
N GLY A 62 -3.26 0.61 -3.39
CA GLY A 62 -2.24 1.56 -2.94
C GLY A 62 -1.18 1.85 -4.02
N ILE A 63 -1.57 1.94 -5.28
CA ILE A 63 -0.63 2.01 -6.41
C ILE A 63 -0.11 3.44 -6.56
N SER A 64 1.21 3.61 -6.42
CA SER A 64 1.87 4.89 -6.68
C SER A 64 1.91 5.21 -8.17
N VAL A 65 1.65 6.47 -8.48
CA VAL A 65 1.80 7.00 -9.83
C VAL A 65 3.27 7.27 -10.10
N THR A 66 3.84 6.62 -11.11
CA THR A 66 5.21 6.84 -11.55
C THR A 66 5.25 7.16 -13.03
N ASP A 67 6.29 7.86 -13.48
CA ASP A 67 6.46 8.18 -14.91
C ASP A 67 6.62 6.92 -15.78
N GLU A 68 7.22 5.87 -15.22
CA GLU A 68 7.31 4.58 -15.90
C GLU A 68 5.95 3.94 -16.07
N ARG A 69 5.15 3.87 -15.01
CA ARG A 69 3.79 3.31 -15.06
C ARG A 69 2.86 4.08 -15.99
N LYS A 70 3.00 5.41 -16.04
CA LYS A 70 2.24 6.28 -16.96
C LYS A 70 2.50 5.99 -18.45
N LYS A 71 3.62 5.37 -18.78
CA LYS A 71 3.89 4.96 -20.17
C LYS A 71 2.93 3.87 -20.65
N THR A 72 2.48 3.02 -19.75
CA THR A 72 1.65 1.84 -20.06
C THR A 72 0.20 2.00 -19.62
N PHE A 73 -0.06 2.73 -18.52
CA PHE A 73 -1.37 2.84 -17.89
C PHE A 73 -1.83 4.28 -17.81
N ASP A 74 -3.15 4.48 -17.79
CA ASP A 74 -3.78 5.71 -17.35
C ASP A 74 -4.04 5.64 -15.84
N PHE A 75 -3.99 6.81 -15.19
CA PHE A 75 -4.26 6.95 -13.77
C PHE A 75 -5.36 7.98 -13.53
N SER A 76 -6.13 7.72 -12.49
CA SER A 76 -7.09 8.69 -11.95
C SER A 76 -6.39 9.87 -11.28
N TYR A 77 -7.17 10.83 -10.79
CA TYR A 77 -6.69 11.76 -9.78
C TYR A 77 -6.17 10.99 -8.55
N PRO A 78 -5.18 11.53 -7.84
CA PRO A 78 -4.70 10.93 -6.59
C PRO A 78 -5.82 10.87 -5.56
N TYR A 79 -5.90 9.75 -4.83
CA TYR A 79 -6.81 9.61 -3.70
C TYR A 79 -6.10 9.59 -2.33
N TYR A 80 -4.78 9.37 -2.33
CA TYR A 80 -3.95 9.33 -1.12
C TYR A 80 -2.53 9.81 -1.44
N GLU A 81 -1.92 10.62 -0.56
CA GLU A 81 -0.52 11.02 -0.69
C GLU A 81 0.40 9.96 -0.10
N THR A 82 1.46 9.60 -0.83
CA THR A 82 2.43 8.60 -0.40
C THR A 82 3.21 9.07 0.81
N GLN A 83 3.26 8.25 1.85
CA GLN A 83 4.10 8.39 3.02
C GLN A 83 4.77 7.07 3.32
N ASN A 84 6.00 7.12 3.80
CA ASN A 84 6.84 5.96 4.03
C ASN A 84 7.19 5.81 5.51
N ALA A 85 7.38 4.59 6.00
CA ALA A 85 7.83 4.32 7.35
C ALA A 85 8.62 3.00 7.41
N ILE A 86 9.61 2.96 8.28
CA ILE A 86 10.45 1.79 8.51
C ILE A 86 10.07 1.18 9.86
N ILE A 87 9.71 -0.09 9.86
CA ILE A 87 9.46 -0.89 11.07
C ILE A 87 10.76 -1.54 11.51
N VAL A 88 11.04 -1.45 12.80
CA VAL A 88 12.17 -2.13 13.45
C VAL A 88 11.69 -2.78 14.75
N ARG A 89 12.49 -3.70 15.32
CA ARG A 89 12.22 -4.21 16.67
C ARG A 89 12.35 -3.10 17.69
N LYS A 90 11.50 -3.09 18.68
CA LYS A 90 11.43 -2.07 19.73
C LYS A 90 12.73 -1.96 20.53
N ASP A 91 13.39 -3.07 20.78
CA ASP A 91 14.70 -3.11 21.46
C ASP A 91 15.86 -2.54 20.63
N GLN A 92 15.63 -2.30 19.33
CA GLN A 92 16.59 -1.72 18.39
C GLN A 92 16.21 -0.27 17.97
N GLU A 93 15.18 0.32 18.54
CA GLU A 93 14.70 1.66 18.16
C GLU A 93 15.80 2.72 18.17
N SER A 94 16.59 2.76 19.24
CA SER A 94 17.69 3.74 19.39
C SER A 94 18.85 3.50 18.42
N THR A 95 19.01 2.29 17.92
CA THR A 95 20.05 1.93 16.93
C THR A 95 19.75 2.55 15.57
N TYR A 96 18.47 2.59 15.17
CA TYR A 96 18.04 3.03 13.85
C TYR A 96 17.54 4.48 13.84
N SER A 97 18.38 5.41 14.32
CA SER A 97 18.08 6.85 14.37
C SER A 97 18.52 7.63 13.13
N SER A 98 19.19 6.97 12.18
CA SER A 98 19.60 7.54 10.89
C SER A 98 19.55 6.49 9.79
N LEU A 99 19.49 6.91 8.52
CA LEU A 99 19.53 5.97 7.39
C LEU A 99 20.89 5.24 7.30
N ASP A 100 21.97 5.87 7.74
CA ASP A 100 23.28 5.24 7.78
C ASP A 100 23.37 4.05 8.74
N ALA A 101 22.52 3.97 9.75
CA ALA A 101 22.45 2.85 10.67
C ALA A 101 22.03 1.53 10.00
N PHE A 102 21.43 1.59 8.82
CA PHE A 102 21.04 0.41 8.04
C PHE A 102 22.18 -0.17 7.18
N LYS A 103 23.36 0.42 7.16
CA LYS A 103 24.53 -0.14 6.46
C LYS A 103 24.85 -1.55 6.96
N GLY A 104 25.00 -2.49 6.03
CA GLY A 104 25.24 -3.90 6.34
C GLY A 104 24.03 -4.64 6.92
N LYS A 105 22.85 -4.00 7.00
CA LYS A 105 21.61 -4.57 7.51
C LYS A 105 20.72 -5.10 6.39
N LYS A 106 19.80 -5.98 6.75
CA LYS A 106 18.79 -6.54 5.85
C LYS A 106 17.49 -5.77 6.03
N VAL A 107 16.97 -5.20 4.94
CA VAL A 107 15.72 -4.45 4.92
C VAL A 107 14.75 -5.11 3.96
N ALA A 108 13.62 -5.60 4.46
CA ALA A 108 12.58 -6.19 3.64
C ALA A 108 11.66 -5.10 3.07
N VAL A 109 11.18 -5.33 1.86
CA VAL A 109 10.24 -4.49 1.13
C VAL A 109 9.25 -5.36 0.37
N GLN A 110 8.09 -4.80 0.01
CA GLN A 110 7.18 -5.51 -0.88
C GLN A 110 7.66 -5.42 -2.32
N LYS A 111 7.71 -6.57 -2.99
CA LYS A 111 8.13 -6.67 -4.38
C LYS A 111 7.23 -5.86 -5.32
N GLY A 112 7.83 -5.08 -6.20
CA GLY A 112 7.14 -4.29 -7.21
C GLY A 112 6.62 -2.92 -6.73
N THR A 113 6.85 -2.56 -5.46
CA THR A 113 6.45 -1.26 -4.90
C THR A 113 7.49 -0.17 -5.18
N ILE A 114 7.11 1.09 -4.94
CA ILE A 114 8.07 2.20 -4.95
C ILE A 114 9.06 2.09 -3.79
N GLU A 115 8.62 1.56 -2.65
CA GLU A 115 9.44 1.34 -1.47
C GLU A 115 10.65 0.46 -1.79
N GLU A 116 10.48 -0.56 -2.63
CA GLU A 116 11.60 -1.37 -3.13
C GLU A 116 12.63 -0.52 -3.88
N GLY A 117 12.19 0.38 -4.75
CA GLY A 117 13.05 1.31 -5.48
C GLY A 117 13.72 2.34 -4.56
N LEU A 118 12.97 2.90 -3.62
CA LEU A 118 13.47 3.86 -2.65
C LEU A 118 14.53 3.25 -1.74
N ALA A 119 14.28 2.04 -1.22
CA ALA A 119 15.24 1.32 -0.38
C ALA A 119 16.54 1.03 -1.12
N LYS A 120 16.47 0.51 -2.35
CA LYS A 120 17.65 0.27 -3.20
C LYS A 120 18.45 1.54 -3.49
N LYS A 121 17.78 2.68 -3.64
CA LYS A 121 18.41 3.98 -3.93
C LYS A 121 19.00 4.65 -2.70
N GLN A 122 18.30 4.62 -1.56
CA GLN A 122 18.63 5.42 -0.38
C GLN A 122 19.37 4.63 0.71
N LEU A 123 19.09 3.32 0.84
CA LEU A 123 19.80 2.45 1.79
C LEU A 123 20.96 1.74 1.10
N LYS A 124 21.91 2.54 0.61
CA LYS A 124 23.14 2.04 0.03
C LYS A 124 23.90 1.22 1.07
N ASP A 125 24.52 0.14 0.64
CA ASP A 125 25.26 -0.78 1.51
C ASP A 125 24.40 -1.62 2.47
N SER A 126 23.07 -1.57 2.36
CA SER A 126 22.16 -2.55 2.98
C SER A 126 21.75 -3.63 1.97
N THR A 127 21.28 -4.76 2.49
CA THR A 127 20.71 -5.84 1.66
C THR A 127 19.21 -5.67 1.62
N VAL A 128 18.67 -5.27 0.46
CA VAL A 128 17.21 -5.16 0.26
C VAL A 128 16.66 -6.51 -0.14
N ILE A 129 15.68 -7.00 0.63
CA ILE A 129 15.02 -8.29 0.43
C ILE A 129 13.58 -8.03 -0.02
N SER A 130 13.28 -8.42 -1.25
CA SER A 130 11.95 -8.23 -1.84
C SER A 130 11.08 -9.45 -1.57
N LEU A 131 9.99 -9.27 -0.80
CA LEU A 131 9.02 -10.30 -0.46
C LEU A 131 7.67 -10.01 -1.11
N THR A 132 6.91 -11.04 -1.39
CA THR A 132 5.57 -10.89 -1.99
C THR A 132 4.48 -10.66 -0.95
N ALA A 133 4.67 -11.18 0.26
CA ALA A 133 3.70 -11.08 1.36
C ALA A 133 4.28 -10.28 2.54
N MET A 134 3.55 -9.26 2.98
CA MET A 134 4.03 -8.39 4.07
C MET A 134 3.94 -9.06 5.44
N GLY A 135 2.99 -9.94 5.66
CA GLY A 135 2.94 -10.76 6.87
C GLY A 135 4.22 -11.60 7.08
N GLU A 136 4.81 -12.11 6.00
CA GLU A 136 6.12 -12.78 6.03
C GLU A 136 7.22 -11.84 6.46
N ALA A 137 7.28 -10.63 5.87
CA ALA A 137 8.27 -9.61 6.22
C ALA A 137 8.19 -9.21 7.72
N ILE A 138 6.97 -9.09 8.25
CA ILE A 138 6.75 -8.78 9.67
C ILE A 138 7.26 -9.93 10.57
N ASN A 139 7.00 -11.18 10.21
CA ASN A 139 7.53 -12.32 10.95
C ASN A 139 9.07 -12.38 10.88
N GLU A 140 9.67 -12.05 9.75
CA GLU A 140 11.12 -12.01 9.59
C GLU A 140 11.80 -10.92 10.43
N VAL A 141 11.19 -9.72 10.54
CA VAL A 141 11.75 -8.66 11.41
C VAL A 141 11.61 -9.04 12.90
N LYS A 142 10.50 -9.65 13.29
CA LYS A 142 10.30 -10.14 14.67
C LYS A 142 11.32 -11.22 15.05
N SER A 143 11.60 -12.14 14.16
CA SER A 143 12.56 -13.23 14.37
C SER A 143 14.03 -12.79 14.21
N GLY A 144 14.28 -11.59 13.67
CA GLY A 144 15.62 -11.10 13.39
C GLY A 144 16.28 -11.64 12.12
N GLN A 145 15.50 -12.28 11.24
CA GLN A 145 15.98 -12.69 9.92
C GLN A 145 16.23 -11.51 9.00
N VAL A 146 15.42 -10.45 9.14
CA VAL A 146 15.69 -9.11 8.63
C VAL A 146 15.77 -8.12 9.80
N ASP A 147 16.41 -6.98 9.56
CA ASP A 147 16.59 -5.95 10.59
C ASP A 147 15.46 -4.93 10.58
N ALA A 148 14.84 -4.72 9.43
CA ALA A 148 13.79 -3.74 9.22
C ALA A 148 12.86 -4.12 8.07
N VAL A 149 11.68 -3.49 8.05
CA VAL A 149 10.71 -3.55 6.94
C VAL A 149 10.30 -2.13 6.57
N ASP A 150 10.39 -1.78 5.29
CA ASP A 150 9.96 -0.49 4.77
C ASP A 150 8.61 -0.63 4.05
N LEU A 151 7.63 0.16 4.45
CA LEU A 151 6.24 0.11 3.99
C LEU A 151 5.63 1.51 3.86
N GLU A 152 4.48 1.57 3.19
CA GLU A 152 3.58 2.72 3.30
C GLU A 152 3.21 2.97 4.77
N LYS A 153 3.27 4.22 5.21
CA LYS A 153 3.15 4.59 6.63
C LYS A 153 1.89 4.05 7.33
N PRO A 154 0.66 4.20 6.79
CA PRO A 154 -0.51 3.66 7.50
C PRO A 154 -0.52 2.13 7.58
N VAL A 155 0.10 1.44 6.64
CA VAL A 155 0.29 -0.01 6.70
C VAL A 155 1.27 -0.38 7.81
N ALA A 156 2.40 0.31 7.89
CA ALA A 156 3.39 0.13 8.95
C ALA A 156 2.79 0.41 10.34
N GLU A 157 2.00 1.49 10.48
CA GLU A 157 1.28 1.82 11.72
C GLU A 157 0.31 0.71 12.13
N GLY A 158 -0.41 0.11 11.16
CA GLY A 158 -1.31 -1.03 11.41
C GLY A 158 -0.57 -2.25 11.97
N TYR A 159 0.56 -2.62 11.38
CA TYR A 159 1.37 -3.73 11.87
C TYR A 159 1.98 -3.47 13.24
N VAL A 160 2.45 -2.25 13.51
CA VAL A 160 3.00 -1.88 14.82
C VAL A 160 1.90 -1.88 15.90
N ALA A 161 0.70 -1.45 15.57
CA ALA A 161 -0.43 -1.49 16.52
C ALA A 161 -0.78 -2.91 16.97
N GLN A 162 -0.58 -3.91 16.11
CA GLN A 162 -0.84 -5.33 16.40
C GLN A 162 0.37 -6.08 17.01
N ASN A 163 1.56 -5.47 16.98
CA ASN A 163 2.80 -6.10 17.40
C ASN A 163 3.57 -5.20 18.36
N SER A 164 3.38 -5.40 19.67
CA SER A 164 3.97 -4.56 20.72
C SER A 164 5.49 -4.61 20.81
N ASP A 165 6.11 -5.60 20.17
CA ASP A 165 7.57 -5.80 20.04
C ASP A 165 8.18 -5.04 18.85
N LEU A 166 7.34 -4.38 18.05
CA LEU A 166 7.74 -3.56 16.90
C LEU A 166 7.46 -2.07 17.14
N VAL A 167 8.20 -1.23 16.44
CA VAL A 167 8.06 0.23 16.48
C VAL A 167 8.44 0.82 15.13
N LEU A 168 7.93 2.02 14.83
CA LEU A 168 8.43 2.79 13.70
C LEU A 168 9.77 3.44 14.06
N ALA A 169 10.75 3.31 13.17
CA ALA A 169 12.01 4.06 13.29
C ALA A 169 11.73 5.57 13.22
N SER A 170 12.59 6.36 13.88
CA SER A 170 12.49 7.83 13.85
C SER A 170 12.87 8.44 12.49
N VAL A 171 13.36 7.65 11.56
CA VAL A 171 13.73 8.03 10.20
C VAL A 171 12.90 7.26 9.19
N ALA A 172 12.69 7.86 8.02
CA ALA A 172 11.98 7.25 6.91
C ALA A 172 12.71 7.55 5.60
N LEU A 173 12.44 6.73 4.57
CA LEU A 173 12.92 7.03 3.23
C LEU A 173 12.19 8.25 2.68
N LYS A 174 12.91 9.05 1.90
CA LYS A 174 12.33 10.22 1.24
C LYS A 174 11.49 9.79 0.05
N VAL A 175 10.27 10.27 0.01
CA VAL A 175 9.36 10.15 -1.14
C VAL A 175 9.47 11.45 -1.94
N ASP A 176 9.38 11.37 -3.26
CA ASP A 176 9.40 12.57 -4.11
C ASP A 176 8.13 13.40 -3.88
N ASP A 177 8.28 14.74 -3.93
CA ASP A 177 7.14 15.64 -3.77
C ASP A 177 6.07 15.36 -4.85
N GLY A 178 4.83 15.18 -4.40
CA GLY A 178 3.70 14.87 -5.27
C GLY A 178 3.50 13.38 -5.55
N ASP A 179 4.31 12.50 -4.98
CA ASP A 179 4.04 11.07 -5.03
C ASP A 179 2.71 10.76 -4.33
N ALA A 180 1.86 10.01 -5.04
CA ALA A 180 0.51 9.75 -4.60
C ALA A 180 -0.01 8.40 -5.11
N LYS A 181 -1.01 7.88 -4.42
CA LYS A 181 -1.75 6.68 -4.83
C LYS A 181 -2.93 7.06 -5.71
N ALA A 182 -3.11 6.33 -6.79
CA ALA A 182 -4.22 6.53 -7.72
C ALA A 182 -4.75 5.19 -8.25
N VAL A 183 -5.93 5.25 -8.84
CA VAL A 183 -6.53 4.10 -9.54
C VAL A 183 -5.87 3.97 -10.91
N ALA A 184 -5.35 2.79 -11.22
CA ALA A 184 -4.79 2.49 -12.53
C ALA A 184 -5.80 1.80 -13.44
N MET A 185 -5.70 2.08 -14.73
CA MET A 185 -6.54 1.49 -15.79
C MET A 185 -5.76 1.38 -17.09
N ALA A 186 -6.25 0.55 -18.01
CA ALA A 186 -5.68 0.49 -19.36
C ALA A 186 -5.84 1.84 -20.06
N LYS A 187 -4.86 2.20 -20.89
CA LYS A 187 -4.90 3.45 -21.66
C LYS A 187 -6.07 3.52 -22.64
N GLY A 188 -6.59 4.74 -22.78
CA GLY A 188 -7.55 5.08 -23.81
C GLY A 188 -9.02 4.90 -23.42
N ASN A 189 -9.34 4.54 -22.17
CA ASN A 189 -10.72 4.49 -21.69
C ASN A 189 -11.08 5.79 -20.94
N ASP A 190 -11.25 6.87 -21.68
CA ASP A 190 -11.52 8.19 -21.12
C ASP A 190 -12.83 8.26 -20.32
N LYS A 191 -13.87 7.54 -20.76
CA LYS A 191 -15.14 7.49 -20.04
C LYS A 191 -15.01 6.84 -18.66
N LEU A 192 -14.25 5.75 -18.56
CA LEU A 192 -13.96 5.10 -17.29
C LEU A 192 -13.15 6.02 -16.40
N LYS A 193 -12.11 6.67 -16.94
CA LYS A 193 -11.27 7.62 -16.20
C LYS A 193 -12.07 8.80 -15.66
N GLU A 194 -12.96 9.39 -16.46
CA GLU A 194 -13.84 10.47 -16.03
C GLU A 194 -14.77 10.05 -14.88
N ALA A 195 -15.38 8.86 -14.96
CA ALA A 195 -16.23 8.34 -13.91
C ALA A 195 -15.47 8.10 -12.61
N VAL A 196 -14.27 7.51 -12.69
CA VAL A 196 -13.39 7.29 -11.54
C VAL A 196 -12.96 8.63 -10.92
N ASN A 197 -12.55 9.60 -11.72
CA ASN A 197 -12.15 10.93 -11.25
C ASN A 197 -13.30 11.69 -10.58
N LYS A 198 -14.51 11.57 -11.09
CA LYS A 198 -15.71 12.16 -10.47
C LYS A 198 -15.93 11.62 -9.07
N VAL A 199 -15.83 10.30 -8.88
CA VAL A 199 -15.97 9.65 -7.58
C VAL A 199 -14.87 10.12 -6.63
N ILE A 200 -13.61 10.09 -7.03
CA ILE A 200 -12.48 10.50 -6.20
C ILE A 200 -12.61 11.96 -5.76
N LYS A 201 -12.95 12.85 -6.70
CA LYS A 201 -13.16 14.27 -6.39
C LYS A 201 -14.24 14.46 -5.33
N LYS A 202 -15.37 13.75 -5.44
CA LYS A 202 -16.45 13.81 -4.47
C LYS A 202 -16.04 13.27 -3.10
N LEU A 203 -15.42 12.09 -3.05
CA LEU A 203 -15.02 11.44 -1.81
C LEU A 203 -13.96 12.25 -1.05
N LYS A 204 -13.06 12.94 -1.76
CA LYS A 204 -12.07 13.83 -1.14
C LYS A 204 -12.70 15.13 -0.65
N ALA A 205 -13.60 15.72 -1.42
CA ALA A 205 -14.23 17.01 -1.09
C ALA A 205 -15.12 16.93 0.16
N ASP A 206 -15.82 15.81 0.36
CA ASP A 206 -16.73 15.60 1.49
C ASP A 206 -16.10 14.84 2.67
N GLY A 207 -14.81 14.45 2.58
CA GLY A 207 -14.10 13.73 3.63
C GLY A 207 -14.45 12.23 3.72
N THR A 208 -15.24 11.69 2.82
CA THR A 208 -15.67 10.28 2.85
C THR A 208 -14.49 9.31 2.70
N TYR A 209 -13.47 9.66 1.91
CA TYR A 209 -12.31 8.79 1.78
C TYR A 209 -11.52 8.66 3.10
N ASP A 210 -11.38 9.74 3.86
CA ASP A 210 -10.75 9.70 5.19
C ASP A 210 -11.54 8.83 6.17
N GLU A 211 -12.88 8.83 6.07
CA GLU A 211 -13.73 7.91 6.84
C GLU A 211 -13.51 6.45 6.41
N TYR A 212 -13.27 6.16 5.13
CA TYR A 212 -12.94 4.81 4.67
C TYR A 212 -11.64 4.30 5.30
N ILE A 213 -10.61 5.15 5.42
CA ILE A 213 -9.35 4.81 6.11
C ILE A 213 -9.61 4.53 7.59
N LYS A 214 -10.34 5.41 8.28
CA LYS A 214 -10.66 5.25 9.71
C LYS A 214 -11.45 3.97 9.98
N ASP A 215 -12.45 3.68 9.18
CA ASP A 215 -13.26 2.48 9.32
C ASP A 215 -12.43 1.21 9.07
N ALA A 216 -11.57 1.23 8.07
CA ALA A 216 -10.67 0.11 7.79
C ALA A 216 -9.69 -0.12 8.95
N SER A 217 -9.17 0.94 9.56
CA SER A 217 -8.23 0.85 10.69
C SER A 217 -8.86 0.25 11.95
N LYS A 218 -10.20 0.30 12.11
CA LYS A 218 -10.89 -0.34 13.23
C LYS A 218 -10.77 -1.87 13.21
N TYR A 219 -10.70 -2.48 12.04
CA TYR A 219 -10.51 -3.93 11.91
C TYR A 219 -9.10 -4.37 12.31
N THR A 220 -8.10 -3.49 12.17
CA THR A 220 -6.71 -3.79 12.53
C THR A 220 -6.40 -3.53 14.00
N ALA A 221 -7.24 -2.77 14.71
CA ALA A 221 -7.08 -2.45 16.12
C ALA A 221 -7.82 -3.42 17.07
N ALA A 222 -8.60 -4.38 16.53
CA ALA A 222 -9.53 -5.22 17.29
C ALA A 222 -9.06 -6.67 17.51
N GLU A 223 -7.80 -7.02 17.12
CA GLU A 223 -7.21 -8.35 17.36
C GLU A 223 -6.19 -8.36 18.51
#